data_b8bf09bddac050badc1515dca846ea11
#
_entry.id   b8bf09bddac050badc1515dca846ea11
#
_cell.length_a   1.000
_cell.length_b   1.000
_cell.length_c   1.000
_cell.angle_alpha   90.00
_cell.angle_beta   90.00
_cell.angle_gamma   90.00
#
_symmetry.space_group_name_H-M   'P 1'
#
loop_
_entity.id
_entity.type
_entity.pdbx_description
1 polymer ?
#
loop_
_entity_poly.entity_id
_entity_poly.type
_entity_poly.pdbx_seq_one_letter_code
_entity_poly.pdbx_strand_id
1 'polypeptide(L)'
;MHRPLRYFRDFLTGSASLNPARAISAPVAVAAGLLALGGCGSSDPALYSLAPVPATQAVTVDTQVPAVIEVRMPGVPPSLDRQNIVGVQDDYSLSTLSAAAWSEPLAPMLGHVLSTDLQQRLPGRTVFAQNDATTVPAQAFVEVEITRFARDGAGLVHLAGSLSVHRAGDPEHGLSTPLDLTAPATGSGTRAMVAALSQLTGQVADMAARQLGMLPPAPEPHHG
;
A
#
# COMPACT_ATOMS: atom_id res chain seq x y z
N MET A 1 -56.34 46.21 33.31
CA MET A 1 -56.83 46.49 34.69
C MET A 1 -55.70 46.30 35.66
N HIS A 2 -55.27 47.41 36.23
CA HIS A 2 -54.76 47.72 37.56
C HIS A 2 -53.43 47.18 38.05
N ARG A 3 -52.49 48.08 38.08
CA ARG A 3 -51.37 48.26 39.07
C ARG A 3 -51.98 48.38 40.50
N PRO A 4 -51.22 48.39 41.62
CA PRO A 4 -50.00 49.24 41.81
C PRO A 4 -48.87 48.68 42.72
N LEU A 5 -47.75 49.31 42.57
CA LEU A 5 -46.71 49.79 43.47
C LEU A 5 -46.95 49.79 44.99
N ARG A 6 -45.83 49.55 45.71
CA ARG A 6 -45.31 50.26 46.96
C ARG A 6 -44.00 49.61 47.37
N TYR A 7 -42.83 50.28 47.30
CA TYR A 7 -42.17 51.28 48.10
C TYR A 7 -42.02 50.89 49.60
N PHE A 8 -40.78 50.80 50.05
CA PHE A 8 -40.14 51.37 51.28
C PHE A 8 -38.77 50.68 51.45
N ARG A 9 -37.62 51.27 51.27
CA ARG A 9 -36.77 52.16 52.07
C ARG A 9 -36.65 51.81 53.56
N ASP A 10 -35.41 51.45 53.95
CA ASP A 10 -34.57 52.04 55.01
C ASP A 10 -33.39 51.10 55.34
N PHE A 11 -32.27 51.56 55.31
CA PHE A 11 -31.39 52.38 56.20
C PHE A 11 -30.32 51.53 56.94
N LEU A 12 -29.10 51.83 56.52
CA LEU A 12 -27.86 52.07 57.29
C LEU A 12 -27.26 51.00 58.24
N THR A 13 -25.99 50.93 58.04
CA THR A 13 -24.84 50.85 58.95
C THR A 13 -24.36 49.44 59.37
N GLY A 14 -23.10 49.19 59.08
CA GLY A 14 -22.37 48.16 59.80
C GLY A 14 -21.01 47.78 59.17
N SER A 15 -20.05 48.63 59.48
CA SER A 15 -18.68 48.28 59.83
C SER A 15 -17.85 47.36 58.84
N ALA A 16 -16.87 48.04 58.28
CA ALA A 16 -15.70 47.40 57.67
C ALA A 16 -14.94 46.52 58.68
N SER A 17 -14.73 45.29 58.30
CA SER A 17 -13.64 44.50 58.83
C SER A 17 -12.70 44.12 57.67
N LEU A 18 -11.57 44.78 57.66
CA LEU A 18 -10.43 44.45 56.78
C LEU A 18 -9.87 43.08 57.22
N ASN A 19 -10.15 42.06 56.43
CA ASN A 19 -9.35 40.82 56.41
C ASN A 19 -8.27 40.90 55.37
N PRO A 20 -6.99 40.69 55.67
CA PRO A 20 -5.93 40.66 54.70
C PRO A 20 -6.01 39.33 53.95
N ALA A 21 -6.70 39.32 52.81
CA ALA A 21 -6.67 38.23 51.90
C ALA A 21 -5.25 38.07 51.34
N ARG A 22 -4.66 36.94 51.65
CA ARG A 22 -3.40 36.43 51.13
C ARG A 22 -3.34 36.60 49.63
N ALA A 23 -2.31 37.33 49.16
CA ALA A 23 -1.86 37.34 47.81
C ALA A 23 -1.44 35.93 47.42
N ILE A 24 -2.28 35.24 46.70
CA ILE A 24 -1.89 33.97 46.00
C ILE A 24 -1.12 34.42 44.76
N SER A 25 0.16 34.16 44.84
CA SER A 25 1.19 34.54 43.87
C SER A 25 0.86 34.05 42.45
N ALA A 26 0.87 34.99 41.52
CA ALA A 26 0.65 34.83 40.07
C ALA A 26 1.62 33.88 39.27
N PRO A 27 2.66 33.26 39.82
CA PRO A 27 3.54 32.37 39.00
C PRO A 27 3.01 30.97 38.77
N VAL A 28 1.99 30.49 39.50
CA VAL A 28 1.48 29.09 39.34
C VAL A 28 0.55 28.94 38.15
N ALA A 29 -0.16 29.98 37.74
CA ALA A 29 -1.09 29.93 36.59
C ALA A 29 -0.34 29.93 35.23
N VAL A 30 0.85 30.50 35.13
CA VAL A 30 1.66 30.55 33.90
C VAL A 30 2.37 29.19 33.64
N ALA A 31 2.76 28.45 34.68
CA ALA A 31 3.40 27.15 34.56
C ALA A 31 2.41 26.06 34.10
N ALA A 32 1.13 26.17 34.45
CA ALA A 32 0.09 25.22 33.99
C ALA A 32 -0.31 25.41 32.52
N GLY A 33 -0.16 26.62 31.97
CA GLY A 33 -0.45 26.92 30.57
C GLY A 33 0.62 26.40 29.59
N LEU A 34 1.86 26.27 29.99
CA LEU A 34 2.99 25.80 29.14
C LEU A 34 3.05 24.28 29.04
N LEU A 35 2.41 23.53 29.87
CA LEU A 35 2.34 22.05 29.82
C LEU A 35 1.25 21.54 28.85
N ALA A 36 0.34 22.39 28.40
CA ALA A 36 -0.74 22.02 27.47
C ALA A 36 -0.37 22.10 25.98
N LEU A 37 0.81 22.64 25.63
CA LEU A 37 1.28 22.78 24.24
C LEU A 37 2.17 21.64 23.76
N GLY A 38 2.40 20.61 24.57
CA GLY A 38 3.29 19.49 24.25
C GLY A 38 2.64 18.28 23.55
N GLY A 39 1.39 18.34 23.12
CA GLY A 39 0.60 17.16 22.75
C GLY A 39 0.27 16.93 21.28
N CYS A 40 0.85 17.65 20.32
CA CYS A 40 0.70 17.33 18.89
C CYS A 40 1.91 16.57 18.36
N GLY A 41 2.21 15.43 18.94
CA GLY A 41 3.08 14.44 18.35
C GLY A 41 2.29 13.71 17.25
N SER A 42 2.35 14.13 15.99
CA SER A 42 2.01 13.27 14.89
C SER A 42 3.02 12.13 14.89
N SER A 43 2.60 10.94 15.32
CA SER A 43 3.44 9.75 15.17
C SER A 43 3.62 9.49 13.69
N ASP A 44 4.87 9.34 13.23
CA ASP A 44 5.17 8.95 11.86
C ASP A 44 4.43 7.64 11.52
N PRO A 45 3.91 7.51 10.29
CA PRO A 45 3.25 6.28 9.87
C PRO A 45 4.23 5.11 9.89
N ALA A 46 3.77 3.93 10.29
CA ALA A 46 4.54 2.71 10.16
C ALA A 46 4.75 2.39 8.68
N LEU A 47 5.99 2.10 8.29
CA LEU A 47 6.35 1.76 6.92
C LEU A 47 6.18 0.26 6.68
N TYR A 48 5.60 -0.07 5.54
CA TYR A 48 5.37 -1.44 5.10
C TYR A 48 5.98 -1.67 3.72
N SER A 49 6.50 -2.87 3.52
CA SER A 49 7.00 -3.35 2.24
C SER A 49 6.33 -4.67 1.89
N LEU A 50 6.08 -4.91 0.62
CA LEU A 50 5.76 -6.25 0.13
C LEU A 50 7.00 -7.13 0.32
N ALA A 51 6.77 -8.42 0.54
CA ALA A 51 7.82 -9.39 0.71
C ALA A 51 7.73 -10.47 -0.36
N PRO A 52 8.85 -10.92 -0.93
CA PRO A 52 8.87 -12.08 -1.81
C PRO A 52 8.31 -13.31 -1.10
N VAL A 53 7.58 -14.14 -1.85
CA VAL A 53 6.94 -15.36 -1.37
C VAL A 53 7.59 -16.56 -2.02
N PRO A 54 8.10 -17.53 -1.23
CA PRO A 54 8.70 -18.74 -1.78
C PRO A 54 7.76 -19.46 -2.74
N ALA A 55 8.32 -20.01 -3.82
CA ALA A 55 7.55 -20.83 -4.74
C ALA A 55 6.94 -22.04 -4.01
N THR A 56 5.64 -22.25 -4.15
CA THR A 56 4.94 -23.42 -3.58
C THR A 56 5.25 -24.71 -4.33
N GLN A 57 5.62 -24.57 -5.61
CA GLN A 57 6.07 -25.68 -6.46
C GLN A 57 7.20 -25.17 -7.36
N ALA A 58 8.29 -25.93 -7.44
CA ALA A 58 9.30 -25.68 -8.47
C ALA A 58 8.65 -26.02 -9.83
N VAL A 59 8.54 -25.00 -10.68
CA VAL A 59 8.17 -25.24 -12.08
C VAL A 59 9.33 -25.99 -12.73
N THR A 60 9.04 -27.13 -13.34
CA THR A 60 10.03 -27.78 -14.20
C THR A 60 10.32 -26.77 -15.32
N VAL A 61 11.49 -26.17 -15.30
CA VAL A 61 11.85 -25.13 -16.28
C VAL A 61 12.09 -25.83 -17.61
N ASP A 62 11.11 -25.75 -18.49
CA ASP A 62 11.22 -26.21 -19.86
C ASP A 62 12.30 -25.38 -20.58
N THR A 63 13.00 -26.00 -21.52
CA THR A 63 13.98 -25.35 -22.41
C THR A 63 13.36 -24.21 -23.22
N GLN A 64 12.04 -24.19 -23.39
CA GLN A 64 11.29 -23.16 -24.09
C GLN A 64 11.17 -21.83 -23.31
N VAL A 65 11.32 -21.84 -21.98
CA VAL A 65 11.30 -20.61 -21.19
C VAL A 65 12.50 -19.73 -21.58
N PRO A 66 12.29 -18.46 -21.96
CA PRO A 66 13.37 -17.54 -22.31
C PRO A 66 14.44 -17.45 -21.22
N ALA A 67 15.70 -17.34 -21.64
CA ALA A 67 16.83 -17.32 -20.69
C ALA A 67 16.91 -16.01 -19.89
N VAL A 68 16.46 -14.89 -20.49
CA VAL A 68 16.51 -13.56 -19.90
C VAL A 68 15.13 -12.91 -19.94
N ILE A 69 14.59 -12.57 -18.81
CA ILE A 69 13.23 -12.10 -18.63
C ILE A 69 13.26 -10.76 -17.88
N GLU A 70 12.61 -9.77 -18.44
CA GLU A 70 12.41 -8.47 -17.79
C GLU A 70 10.97 -8.37 -17.27
N VAL A 71 10.82 -8.08 -16.00
CA VAL A 71 9.56 -7.64 -15.42
C VAL A 71 9.46 -6.13 -15.63
N ARG A 72 8.54 -5.71 -16.48
CA ARG A 72 8.26 -4.30 -16.73
C ARG A 72 7.73 -3.66 -15.46
N MET A 73 7.94 -2.35 -15.30
CA MET A 73 7.35 -1.62 -14.20
C MET A 73 5.82 -1.78 -14.23
N PRO A 74 5.19 -2.35 -13.20
CA PRO A 74 3.75 -2.53 -13.19
C PRO A 74 2.98 -1.22 -13.35
N GLY A 75 1.93 -1.25 -14.16
CA GLY A 75 0.97 -0.16 -14.23
C GLY A 75 0.14 -0.13 -12.95
N VAL A 76 0.13 1.01 -12.27
CA VAL A 76 -0.65 1.22 -11.03
C VAL A 76 -1.41 2.53 -11.17
N PRO A 77 -2.75 2.55 -10.98
CA PRO A 77 -3.52 3.77 -11.10
C PRO A 77 -3.14 4.78 -10.00
N PRO A 78 -3.19 6.09 -10.28
CA PRO A 78 -2.81 7.14 -9.32
C PRO A 78 -3.59 7.10 -7.99
N SER A 79 -4.77 6.48 -7.99
CA SER A 79 -5.56 6.27 -6.78
C SER A 79 -4.92 5.30 -5.79
N LEU A 80 -4.11 4.34 -6.29
CA LEU A 80 -3.38 3.35 -5.50
C LEU A 80 -1.90 3.71 -5.34
N ASP A 81 -1.29 4.42 -6.31
CA ASP A 81 0.12 4.84 -6.27
C ASP A 81 0.28 6.07 -5.37
N ARG A 82 0.11 5.84 -4.08
CA ARG A 82 0.19 6.84 -3.01
C ARG A 82 1.12 6.37 -1.92
N GLN A 83 1.68 7.32 -1.17
CA GLN A 83 2.51 7.00 -0.01
C GLN A 83 1.73 6.20 1.04
N ASN A 84 0.50 6.63 1.38
CA ASN A 84 -0.33 5.91 2.33
C ASN A 84 -1.00 4.69 1.70
N ILE A 85 -1.08 3.61 2.46
CA ILE A 85 -1.78 2.41 2.04
C ILE A 85 -3.29 2.70 1.92
N VAL A 86 -3.88 2.23 0.82
CA VAL A 86 -5.29 2.46 0.50
C VAL A 86 -6.13 1.24 0.84
N GLY A 87 -7.28 1.47 1.46
CA GLY A 87 -8.36 0.50 1.63
C GLY A 87 -9.61 0.93 0.83
N VAL A 88 -10.41 -0.02 0.41
CA VAL A 88 -11.70 0.22 -0.25
C VAL A 88 -12.81 -0.01 0.76
N GLN A 89 -13.74 0.94 0.88
CA GLN A 89 -14.91 0.83 1.74
C GLN A 89 -16.12 0.28 0.95
N ASP A 90 -17.14 -0.18 1.66
CA ASP A 90 -18.35 -0.76 1.06
C ASP A 90 -19.18 0.27 0.27
N ASP A 91 -18.99 1.56 0.53
CA ASP A 91 -19.63 2.67 -0.17
C ASP A 91 -18.85 3.15 -1.41
N TYR A 92 -17.91 2.33 -1.90
CA TYR A 92 -17.00 2.64 -3.01
C TYR A 92 -15.99 3.76 -2.73
N SER A 93 -15.95 4.31 -1.52
CA SER A 93 -14.93 5.29 -1.14
C SER A 93 -13.57 4.64 -0.93
N LEU A 94 -12.51 5.40 -1.19
CA LEU A 94 -11.14 5.01 -0.86
C LEU A 94 -10.77 5.66 0.47
N SER A 95 -10.34 4.85 1.43
CA SER A 95 -9.76 5.34 2.67
C SER A 95 -8.24 5.16 2.66
N THR A 96 -7.53 6.15 3.17
CA THR A 96 -6.10 5.99 3.44
C THR A 96 -5.89 5.57 4.89
N LEU A 97 -5.00 4.61 5.11
CA LEU A 97 -4.60 4.21 6.45
C LEU A 97 -3.58 5.23 6.97
N SER A 98 -4.06 6.20 7.76
CA SER A 98 -3.26 7.35 8.20
C SER A 98 -2.01 6.99 9.00
N ALA A 99 -2.01 5.83 9.67
CA ALA A 99 -0.89 5.32 10.46
C ALA A 99 -0.01 4.32 9.69
N ALA A 100 -0.20 4.15 8.38
CA ALA A 100 0.50 3.17 7.58
C ALA A 100 0.85 3.73 6.19
N ALA A 101 2.09 3.53 5.78
CA ALA A 101 2.58 3.97 4.48
C ALA A 101 3.42 2.86 3.82
N TRP A 102 3.54 2.90 2.50
CA TRP A 102 4.50 2.10 1.78
C TRP A 102 5.91 2.63 2.03
N SER A 103 6.91 1.75 2.11
CA SER A 103 8.33 2.12 2.29
C SER A 103 8.92 2.77 1.04
N GLU A 104 8.33 2.53 -0.11
CA GLU A 104 8.69 3.08 -1.43
C GLU A 104 7.45 3.16 -2.33
N PRO A 105 7.48 3.82 -3.48
CA PRO A 105 6.35 3.86 -4.41
C PRO A 105 5.90 2.45 -4.81
N LEU A 106 4.57 2.24 -4.91
CA LEU A 106 3.99 0.90 -5.07
C LEU A 106 4.40 0.21 -6.38
N ALA A 107 4.47 0.94 -7.50
CA ALA A 107 4.82 0.35 -8.79
C ALA A 107 6.23 -0.25 -8.83
N PRO A 108 7.32 0.46 -8.47
CA PRO A 108 8.66 -0.14 -8.42
C PRO A 108 8.76 -1.26 -7.38
N MET A 109 8.13 -1.13 -6.21
CA MET A 109 8.12 -2.19 -5.19
C MET A 109 7.49 -3.49 -5.72
N LEU A 110 6.35 -3.39 -6.41
CA LEU A 110 5.72 -4.55 -7.07
C LEU A 110 6.64 -5.17 -8.13
N GLY A 111 7.32 -4.35 -8.94
CA GLY A 111 8.27 -4.82 -9.94
C GLY A 111 9.42 -5.63 -9.32
N HIS A 112 10.03 -5.12 -8.26
CA HIS A 112 11.12 -5.79 -7.54
C HIS A 112 10.66 -7.10 -6.88
N VAL A 113 9.49 -7.10 -6.24
CA VAL A 113 8.95 -8.32 -5.60
C VAL A 113 8.58 -9.36 -6.65
N LEU A 114 7.91 -8.97 -7.74
CA LEU A 114 7.56 -9.87 -8.84
C LEU A 114 8.81 -10.47 -9.51
N SER A 115 9.86 -9.67 -9.76
CA SER A 115 11.09 -10.18 -10.34
C SER A 115 11.78 -11.19 -9.41
N THR A 116 11.82 -10.91 -8.11
CA THR A 116 12.37 -11.82 -7.10
C THR A 116 11.57 -13.12 -7.00
N ASP A 117 10.25 -12.99 -6.95
CA ASP A 117 9.33 -14.14 -6.90
C ASP A 117 9.45 -15.01 -8.16
N LEU A 118 9.54 -14.38 -9.32
CA LEU A 118 9.67 -15.08 -10.60
C LEU A 118 11.05 -15.73 -10.74
N GLN A 119 12.13 -15.09 -10.27
CA GLN A 119 13.48 -15.67 -10.24
C GLN A 119 13.52 -16.98 -9.45
N GLN A 120 12.81 -17.04 -8.31
CA GLN A 120 12.72 -18.25 -7.49
C GLN A 120 11.98 -19.40 -8.19
N ARG A 121 11.02 -19.07 -9.05
CA ARG A 121 10.20 -20.01 -9.81
C ARG A 121 10.87 -20.53 -11.09
N LEU A 122 11.85 -19.79 -11.58
CA LEU A 122 12.56 -20.08 -12.82
C LEU A 122 14.08 -20.24 -12.58
N PRO A 123 14.50 -21.28 -11.84
CA PRO A 123 15.91 -21.53 -11.57
C PRO A 123 16.68 -21.70 -12.89
N GLY A 124 17.88 -21.09 -12.97
CA GLY A 124 18.72 -21.10 -14.15
C GLY A 124 18.31 -20.10 -15.25
N ARG A 125 17.30 -19.27 -15.01
CA ARG A 125 16.96 -18.10 -15.85
C ARG A 125 17.44 -16.82 -15.16
N THR A 126 17.63 -15.77 -15.92
CA THR A 126 17.92 -14.42 -15.38
C THR A 126 16.63 -13.62 -15.42
N VAL A 127 16.17 -13.19 -14.25
CA VAL A 127 14.98 -12.34 -14.12
C VAL A 127 15.38 -11.04 -13.43
N PHE A 128 14.96 -9.91 -13.96
CA PHE A 128 15.24 -8.59 -13.40
C PHE A 128 14.05 -7.65 -13.58
N ALA A 129 13.96 -6.63 -12.76
CA ALA A 129 12.98 -5.57 -12.92
C ALA A 129 13.48 -4.50 -13.89
N GLN A 130 12.59 -3.82 -14.58
CA GLN A 130 12.89 -2.85 -15.65
C GLN A 130 13.94 -1.80 -15.27
N ASN A 131 14.02 -1.41 -14.00
CA ASN A 131 14.92 -0.38 -13.51
C ASN A 131 16.20 -0.93 -12.88
N ASP A 132 16.42 -2.23 -12.95
CA ASP A 132 17.65 -2.84 -12.44
C ASP A 132 18.83 -2.48 -13.34
N ALA A 133 20.00 -2.34 -12.73
CA ALA A 133 21.24 -2.09 -13.45
C ALA A 133 21.70 -3.36 -14.18
N THR A 134 21.12 -3.65 -15.33
CA THR A 134 21.51 -4.78 -16.18
C THR A 134 21.86 -4.32 -17.58
N THR A 135 22.83 -5.00 -18.21
CA THR A 135 23.22 -4.77 -19.60
C THR A 135 22.80 -5.90 -20.54
N VAL A 136 22.19 -6.95 -19.98
CA VAL A 136 21.77 -8.11 -20.77
C VAL A 136 20.41 -7.81 -21.39
N PRO A 137 20.25 -7.92 -22.73
CA PRO A 137 18.97 -7.67 -23.38
C PRO A 137 17.95 -8.74 -22.98
N ALA A 138 16.73 -8.32 -22.67
CA ALA A 138 15.63 -9.22 -22.38
C ALA A 138 15.22 -10.01 -23.63
N GLN A 139 14.86 -11.27 -23.44
CA GLN A 139 14.30 -12.17 -24.46
C GLN A 139 12.78 -12.29 -24.32
N ALA A 140 12.24 -11.97 -23.16
CA ALA A 140 10.81 -11.89 -22.91
C ALA A 140 10.50 -10.83 -21.86
N PHE A 141 9.26 -10.38 -21.88
CA PHE A 141 8.73 -9.37 -20.97
C PHE A 141 7.55 -9.94 -20.19
N VAL A 142 7.45 -9.54 -18.94
CA VAL A 142 6.30 -9.74 -18.07
C VAL A 142 5.75 -8.37 -17.75
N GLU A 143 4.48 -8.14 -18.08
CA GLU A 143 3.77 -6.88 -17.89
C GLU A 143 2.56 -7.12 -16.99
N VAL A 144 2.39 -6.28 -15.99
CA VAL A 144 1.27 -6.36 -15.04
C VAL A 144 0.61 -5.00 -14.95
N GLU A 145 -0.69 -4.98 -15.17
CA GLU A 145 -1.53 -3.81 -14.88
C GLU A 145 -2.36 -4.10 -13.65
N ILE A 146 -2.32 -3.23 -12.66
CA ILE A 146 -3.09 -3.35 -11.43
C ILE A 146 -4.27 -2.38 -11.47
N THR A 147 -5.48 -2.87 -11.25
CA THR A 147 -6.69 -2.06 -11.11
C THR A 147 -7.23 -2.05 -9.69
N ARG A 148 -6.93 -3.10 -8.90
CA ARG A 148 -7.30 -3.20 -7.49
C ARG A 148 -6.16 -3.85 -6.70
N PHE A 149 -5.80 -3.25 -5.57
CA PHE A 149 -4.75 -3.74 -4.67
C PHE A 149 -5.05 -3.26 -3.25
N ALA A 150 -6.07 -3.86 -2.64
CA ALA A 150 -6.62 -3.35 -1.40
C ALA A 150 -7.42 -4.41 -0.64
N ARG A 151 -7.64 -4.17 0.65
CA ARG A 151 -8.59 -4.91 1.48
C ARG A 151 -9.96 -4.23 1.41
N ASP A 152 -11.02 -5.02 1.33
CA ASP A 152 -12.40 -4.56 1.40
C ASP A 152 -12.93 -4.47 2.85
N GLY A 153 -14.16 -3.98 3.00
CA GLY A 153 -14.84 -3.86 4.29
C GLY A 153 -15.10 -5.21 4.98
N ALA A 154 -15.23 -6.29 4.22
CA ALA A 154 -15.39 -7.66 4.73
C ALA A 154 -14.07 -8.29 5.20
N GLY A 155 -12.93 -7.63 4.96
CA GLY A 155 -11.61 -8.11 5.36
C GLY A 155 -10.91 -8.98 4.32
N LEU A 156 -11.49 -9.14 3.13
CA LEU A 156 -10.88 -9.85 2.02
C LEU A 156 -9.91 -8.94 1.27
N VAL A 157 -8.75 -9.46 0.94
CA VAL A 157 -7.72 -8.74 0.19
C VAL A 157 -7.81 -9.12 -1.27
N HIS A 158 -7.75 -8.13 -2.14
CA HIS A 158 -7.91 -8.28 -3.58
C HIS A 158 -6.69 -7.79 -4.34
N LEU A 159 -6.32 -8.54 -5.38
CA LEU A 159 -5.42 -8.11 -6.44
C LEU A 159 -6.16 -8.37 -7.76
N ALA A 160 -6.51 -7.31 -8.48
CA ALA A 160 -7.15 -7.41 -9.79
C ALA A 160 -6.42 -6.56 -10.83
N GLY A 161 -6.54 -6.96 -12.10
CA GLY A 161 -5.89 -6.30 -13.22
C GLY A 161 -5.68 -7.22 -14.40
N SER A 162 -4.49 -7.18 -15.01
CA SER A 162 -4.08 -8.10 -16.08
C SER A 162 -2.60 -8.45 -15.99
N LEU A 163 -2.29 -9.65 -16.46
CA LEU A 163 -0.92 -10.15 -16.66
C LEU A 163 -0.74 -10.43 -18.14
N SER A 164 0.32 -9.90 -18.73
CA SER A 164 0.73 -10.21 -20.11
C SER A 164 2.18 -10.66 -20.14
N VAL A 165 2.47 -11.67 -20.96
CA VAL A 165 3.84 -12.11 -21.24
C VAL A 165 4.03 -12.24 -22.74
N HIS A 166 5.18 -11.82 -23.24
CA HIS A 166 5.51 -11.94 -24.67
C HIS A 166 7.02 -12.02 -24.89
N ARG A 167 7.45 -12.51 -26.05
CA ARG A 167 8.85 -12.47 -26.44
C ARG A 167 9.27 -11.08 -26.91
N ALA A 168 10.53 -10.76 -26.73
CA ALA A 168 11.10 -9.55 -27.31
C ALA A 168 10.98 -9.62 -28.84
N GLY A 169 10.44 -8.54 -29.44
CA GLY A 169 10.22 -8.46 -30.90
C GLY A 169 8.97 -9.17 -31.41
N ASP A 170 8.20 -9.84 -30.55
CA ASP A 170 6.99 -10.58 -30.95
C ASP A 170 5.82 -10.37 -29.93
N PRO A 171 5.34 -9.14 -29.77
CA PRO A 171 4.24 -8.86 -28.83
C PRO A 171 2.89 -9.44 -29.32
N GLU A 172 2.72 -9.67 -30.62
CA GLU A 172 1.45 -10.15 -31.21
C GLU A 172 1.12 -11.59 -30.80
N HIS A 173 2.13 -12.41 -30.52
CA HIS A 173 1.95 -13.78 -30.05
C HIS A 173 2.11 -13.91 -28.52
N GLY A 174 1.94 -12.81 -27.81
CA GLY A 174 1.91 -12.79 -26.35
C GLY A 174 0.67 -13.46 -25.76
N LEU A 175 0.77 -13.82 -24.50
CA LEU A 175 -0.33 -14.35 -23.69
C LEU A 175 -0.79 -13.29 -22.72
N SER A 176 -2.09 -13.04 -22.65
CA SER A 176 -2.69 -12.12 -21.68
C SER A 176 -3.80 -12.82 -20.91
N THR A 177 -3.84 -12.57 -19.61
CA THR A 177 -4.82 -13.17 -18.67
C THR A 177 -5.31 -12.11 -17.69
N PRO A 178 -6.64 -11.99 -17.48
CA PRO A 178 -7.17 -11.14 -16.44
C PRO A 178 -6.76 -11.68 -15.07
N LEU A 179 -6.47 -10.78 -14.15
CA LEU A 179 -6.22 -11.07 -12.75
C LEU A 179 -7.45 -10.73 -11.92
N ASP A 180 -7.92 -11.67 -11.12
CA ASP A 180 -8.94 -11.47 -10.09
C ASP A 180 -8.65 -12.43 -8.93
N LEU A 181 -7.68 -12.04 -8.12
CA LEU A 181 -7.15 -12.85 -7.04
C LEU A 181 -7.61 -12.31 -5.70
N THR A 182 -7.97 -13.20 -4.79
CA THR A 182 -8.40 -12.84 -3.45
C THR A 182 -7.75 -13.74 -2.40
N ALA A 183 -7.49 -13.17 -1.23
CA ALA A 183 -7.00 -13.91 -0.08
C ALA A 183 -7.57 -13.34 1.23
N PRO A 184 -7.92 -14.17 2.22
CA PRO A 184 -8.24 -13.68 3.54
C PRO A 184 -6.99 -13.10 4.20
N ALA A 185 -7.12 -11.94 4.87
CA ALA A 185 -6.07 -11.45 5.74
C ALA A 185 -6.02 -12.33 7.02
N THR A 186 -4.93 -13.06 7.23
CA THR A 186 -4.75 -13.89 8.43
C THR A 186 -4.42 -13.00 9.62
N GLY A 187 -5.44 -12.54 10.33
CA GLY A 187 -5.34 -11.60 11.44
C GLY A 187 -5.90 -10.21 11.12
N SER A 188 -5.75 -9.28 12.05
CA SER A 188 -6.23 -7.91 11.94
C SER A 188 -5.11 -6.93 11.61
N GLY A 189 -5.49 -5.79 11.02
CA GLY A 189 -4.58 -4.66 10.79
C GLY A 189 -3.79 -4.73 9.48
N THR A 190 -2.95 -3.71 9.31
CA THR A 190 -2.20 -3.48 8.06
C THR A 190 -1.19 -4.58 7.76
N ARG A 191 -0.51 -5.13 8.77
CA ARG A 191 0.46 -6.22 8.57
C ARG A 191 -0.18 -7.45 7.91
N ALA A 192 -1.36 -7.86 8.39
CA ALA A 192 -2.06 -9.01 7.84
C ALA A 192 -2.51 -8.77 6.39
N MET A 193 -2.96 -7.54 6.09
CA MET A 193 -3.28 -7.11 4.73
C MET A 193 -2.06 -7.17 3.81
N VAL A 194 -0.93 -6.59 4.22
CA VAL A 194 0.30 -6.56 3.42
C VAL A 194 0.83 -7.98 3.18
N ALA A 195 0.76 -8.86 4.18
CA ALA A 195 1.13 -10.27 4.02
C ALA A 195 0.24 -10.98 2.98
N ALA A 196 -1.07 -10.74 3.00
CA ALA A 196 -1.99 -11.30 2.01
C ALA A 196 -1.73 -10.72 0.60
N LEU A 197 -1.45 -9.40 0.48
CA LEU A 197 -1.05 -8.77 -0.79
C LEU A 197 0.25 -9.40 -1.34
N SER A 198 1.23 -9.66 -0.48
CA SER A 198 2.47 -10.36 -0.87
C SER A 198 2.18 -11.76 -1.41
N GLN A 199 1.28 -12.51 -0.74
CA GLN A 199 0.86 -13.84 -1.22
C GLN A 199 0.17 -13.78 -2.59
N LEU A 200 -0.70 -12.79 -2.82
CA LEU A 200 -1.35 -12.60 -4.11
C LEU A 200 -0.34 -12.22 -5.20
N THR A 201 0.65 -11.39 -4.88
CA THR A 201 1.76 -11.07 -5.79
C THR A 201 2.56 -12.31 -6.17
N GLY A 202 2.83 -13.20 -5.21
CA GLY A 202 3.44 -14.51 -5.46
C GLY A 202 2.62 -15.39 -6.40
N GLN A 203 1.28 -15.36 -6.30
CA GLN A 203 0.40 -16.09 -7.25
C GLN A 203 0.48 -15.50 -8.67
N VAL A 204 0.63 -14.19 -8.82
CA VAL A 204 0.87 -13.57 -10.13
C VAL A 204 2.19 -14.07 -10.72
N ALA A 205 3.25 -14.18 -9.91
CA ALA A 205 4.52 -14.76 -10.37
C ALA A 205 4.40 -16.24 -10.76
N ASP A 206 3.57 -17.04 -10.05
CA ASP A 206 3.26 -18.42 -10.45
C ASP A 206 2.56 -18.47 -11.82
N MET A 207 1.62 -17.55 -12.07
CA MET A 207 0.92 -17.44 -13.36
C MET A 207 1.88 -17.02 -14.48
N ALA A 208 2.74 -16.02 -14.23
CA ALA A 208 3.74 -15.54 -15.17
C ALA A 208 4.73 -16.66 -15.55
N ALA A 209 5.23 -17.43 -14.58
CA ALA A 209 6.13 -18.55 -14.83
C ALA A 209 5.50 -19.61 -15.75
N ARG A 210 4.23 -19.95 -15.53
CA ARG A 210 3.49 -20.88 -16.39
C ARG A 210 3.32 -20.33 -17.80
N GLN A 211 2.92 -19.05 -17.96
CA GLN A 211 2.73 -18.43 -19.27
C GLN A 211 4.05 -18.32 -20.06
N LEU A 212 5.16 -18.02 -19.39
CA LEU A 212 6.49 -18.01 -20.02
C LEU A 212 6.87 -19.37 -20.60
N GLY A 213 6.46 -20.47 -19.96
CA GLY A 213 6.65 -21.82 -20.47
C GLY A 213 5.74 -22.19 -21.65
N MET A 214 4.66 -21.44 -21.86
CA MET A 214 3.71 -21.64 -22.96
C MET A 214 3.95 -20.71 -24.16
N LEU A 215 4.91 -19.80 -24.08
CA LEU A 215 5.23 -18.90 -25.19
C LEU A 215 5.67 -19.70 -26.42
N PRO A 216 5.22 -19.34 -27.64
CA PRO A 216 5.72 -19.94 -28.88
C PRO A 216 7.24 -19.89 -28.97
N PRO A 217 7.89 -20.80 -29.71
CA PRO A 217 9.32 -20.70 -30.01
C PRO A 217 9.68 -19.32 -30.56
N ALA A 218 10.91 -18.87 -30.34
CA ALA A 218 11.36 -17.64 -30.97
C ALA A 218 11.25 -17.74 -32.47
N PRO A 219 10.82 -16.67 -33.17
CA PRO A 219 10.84 -16.65 -34.64
C PRO A 219 12.26 -16.97 -35.14
N GLU A 220 12.35 -17.82 -36.16
CA GLU A 220 13.63 -18.08 -36.83
C GLU A 220 14.20 -16.76 -37.40
N PRO A 221 15.49 -16.47 -37.18
CA PRO A 221 16.09 -15.30 -37.81
C PRO A 221 15.97 -15.41 -39.34
N HIS A 222 15.24 -14.48 -39.94
CA HIS A 222 15.19 -14.37 -41.38
C HIS A 222 16.59 -14.02 -41.88
N HIS A 223 17.30 -15.02 -42.38
CA HIS A 223 18.53 -14.82 -43.14
C HIS A 223 18.13 -14.20 -44.51
N GLY A 224 18.11 -12.85 -44.54
CA GLY A 224 17.97 -12.09 -45.80
C GLY A 224 19.33 -11.87 -46.47
#